data_f89a7aefd2078ad3faf8a9a739db6e31
#
_entry.id   f89a7aefd2078ad3faf8a9a739db6e31
#
_cell.length_a   1.000
_cell.length_b   1.000
_cell.length_c   1.000
_cell.angle_alpha   90.00
_cell.angle_beta   90.00
_cell.angle_gamma   90.00
#
_symmetry.space_group_name_H-M   'P 1'
#
loop_
_entity.id
_entity.type
_entity.pdbx_description
1 polymer ?
#
loop_
_entity_poly.entity_id
_entity_poly.type
_entity_poly.pdbx_seq_one_letter_code
_entity_poly.pdbx_strand_id
1 'polypeptide(L)'
;MLDPGVAVAFSSTNSELWTLTPAPRQQLKADHGAAAALCLKLGLRSCKELREAKVVEWHHKSLSSDDLPLLGTLGSVLPALERLTLIEPAAGPDGVQRLAEKLGAGALPALTFLDLHSTHVGDAGASALAAALGRGALPRLKFLYLYSTAIGDAGLVALAPALRRLPALEYLVIGGNLFGDEGLAALVAPPPPPADAPPPTTGVLTKLRRLYLWDTEITDAGCAALNAAFDRGALPALEDVSLYGVPASAAATAAVMARFRTDEGYEYSREVGL
;
A
#
# COMPACT_ATOMS: atom_id res chain seq x y z
N MET A 1 24.00 -2.93 1.56
CA MET A 1 24.33 -3.55 0.25
C MET A 1 25.27 -2.60 -0.49
N LEU A 2 26.42 -3.09 -0.95
CA LEU A 2 27.33 -2.29 -1.78
C LEU A 2 26.64 -2.01 -3.12
N ASP A 3 26.83 -0.80 -3.64
CA ASP A 3 26.41 -0.42 -5.00
C ASP A 3 26.92 -1.46 -6.00
N PRO A 4 26.07 -2.02 -6.86
CA PRO A 4 26.47 -3.01 -7.87
C PRO A 4 27.63 -2.53 -8.75
N GLY A 5 27.66 -1.23 -9.07
CA GLY A 5 28.77 -0.62 -9.81
C GLY A 5 30.10 -0.64 -9.05
N VAL A 6 30.04 -0.39 -7.74
CA VAL A 6 31.23 -0.43 -6.86
C VAL A 6 31.72 -1.87 -6.69
N ALA A 7 30.82 -2.85 -6.53
CA ALA A 7 31.20 -4.26 -6.41
C ALA A 7 31.84 -4.80 -7.70
N VAL A 8 31.32 -4.41 -8.87
CA VAL A 8 31.92 -4.77 -10.17
C VAL A 8 33.27 -4.06 -10.37
N ALA A 9 33.39 -2.78 -10.04
CA ALA A 9 34.66 -2.03 -10.13
C ALA A 9 35.70 -2.59 -9.18
N PHE A 10 35.32 -2.94 -7.92
CA PHE A 10 36.26 -3.53 -6.95
C PHE A 10 36.80 -4.90 -7.41
N SER A 11 35.94 -5.74 -8.00
CA SER A 11 36.33 -7.06 -8.49
C SER A 11 37.13 -7.00 -9.78
N SER A 12 37.07 -5.91 -10.55
CA SER A 12 37.84 -5.76 -11.79
C SER A 12 39.28 -5.24 -11.57
N THR A 13 39.57 -4.64 -10.41
CA THR A 13 40.89 -4.07 -10.09
C THR A 13 41.83 -5.05 -9.39
N ASN A 14 41.29 -6.19 -8.90
CA ASN A 14 42.10 -7.20 -8.21
C ASN A 14 41.79 -8.60 -8.79
N SER A 15 42.75 -9.25 -9.38
CA SER A 15 42.62 -10.56 -10.02
C SER A 15 42.25 -11.67 -9.03
N GLU A 16 42.66 -11.57 -7.76
CA GLU A 16 42.32 -12.55 -6.71
C GLU A 16 40.86 -12.41 -6.31
N LEU A 17 40.36 -11.18 -6.11
CA LEU A 17 38.95 -10.93 -5.87
C LEU A 17 38.10 -11.34 -7.08
N TRP A 18 38.64 -11.20 -8.29
CA TRP A 18 37.95 -11.66 -9.49
C TRP A 18 37.70 -13.17 -9.50
N THR A 19 38.61 -13.96 -9.00
CA THR A 19 38.47 -15.44 -8.92
C THR A 19 37.55 -15.88 -7.77
N LEU A 20 37.53 -15.12 -6.68
CA LEU A 20 36.73 -15.43 -5.49
C LEU A 20 35.26 -15.00 -5.59
N THR A 21 34.90 -14.17 -6.56
CA THR A 21 33.55 -13.58 -6.69
C THR A 21 32.75 -13.94 -7.97
N PRO A 22 32.96 -15.14 -8.61
CA PRO A 22 32.25 -15.46 -9.85
C PRO A 22 30.71 -15.53 -9.66
N ALA A 23 30.25 -16.20 -8.62
CA ALA A 23 28.81 -16.36 -8.35
C ALA A 23 28.11 -15.03 -8.00
N PRO A 24 28.58 -14.20 -7.07
CA PRO A 24 28.02 -12.87 -6.83
C PRO A 24 28.00 -11.97 -8.06
N ARG A 25 29.00 -12.05 -8.91
CA ARG A 25 29.07 -11.26 -10.15
C ARG A 25 28.10 -11.73 -11.21
N GLN A 26 27.90 -13.04 -11.35
CA GLN A 26 26.90 -13.60 -12.24
C GLN A 26 25.50 -13.18 -11.77
N GLN A 27 25.24 -13.24 -10.45
CA GLN A 27 23.99 -12.79 -9.87
C GLN A 27 23.77 -11.29 -10.16
N LEU A 28 24.74 -10.42 -9.90
CA LEU A 28 24.64 -8.98 -10.19
C LEU A 28 24.38 -8.68 -11.67
N LYS A 29 25.01 -9.45 -12.58
CA LYS A 29 24.75 -9.31 -14.03
C LYS A 29 23.31 -9.74 -14.39
N ALA A 30 22.84 -10.84 -13.80
CA ALA A 30 21.48 -11.32 -13.99
C ALA A 30 20.46 -10.29 -13.46
N ASP A 31 20.67 -9.77 -12.25
CA ASP A 31 19.80 -8.78 -11.62
C ASP A 31 19.77 -7.47 -12.44
N HIS A 32 20.94 -7.02 -12.93
CA HIS A 32 21.03 -5.86 -13.82
C HIS A 32 20.31 -6.10 -15.15
N GLY A 33 20.50 -7.30 -15.74
CA GLY A 33 19.81 -7.68 -16.98
C GLY A 33 18.29 -7.71 -16.82
N ALA A 34 17.82 -8.29 -15.71
CA ALA A 34 16.40 -8.32 -15.38
C ALA A 34 15.83 -6.90 -15.13
N ALA A 35 16.57 -6.05 -14.41
CA ALA A 35 16.20 -4.66 -14.20
C ALA A 35 16.13 -3.87 -15.51
N ALA A 36 17.08 -4.08 -16.41
CA ALA A 36 17.09 -3.45 -17.74
C ALA A 36 15.90 -3.92 -18.61
N ALA A 37 15.58 -5.22 -18.58
CA ALA A 37 14.42 -5.76 -19.27
C ALA A 37 13.11 -5.18 -18.72
N LEU A 38 13.00 -5.05 -17.39
CA LEU A 38 11.87 -4.39 -16.75
C LEU A 38 11.75 -2.93 -17.21
N CYS A 39 12.84 -2.17 -17.20
CA CYS A 39 12.83 -0.78 -17.69
C CYS A 39 12.31 -0.68 -19.14
N LEU A 40 12.71 -1.59 -20.02
CA LEU A 40 12.20 -1.60 -21.41
C LEU A 40 10.70 -1.89 -21.47
N LYS A 41 10.19 -2.87 -20.71
CA LYS A 41 8.73 -3.14 -20.61
C LYS A 41 7.98 -1.90 -20.14
N LEU A 42 8.56 -1.13 -19.26
CA LEU A 42 7.99 0.08 -18.67
C LEU A 42 8.10 1.31 -19.59
N GLY A 43 8.76 1.16 -20.75
CA GLY A 43 9.02 2.26 -21.68
C GLY A 43 10.13 3.20 -21.25
N LEU A 44 10.98 2.79 -20.29
CA LEU A 44 12.13 3.55 -19.81
C LEU A 44 13.38 3.20 -20.61
N ARG A 45 14.23 4.18 -20.84
CA ARG A 45 15.46 4.02 -21.63
C ARG A 45 16.61 3.38 -20.84
N SER A 46 16.57 3.46 -19.52
CA SER A 46 17.63 2.94 -18.66
C SER A 46 17.19 2.80 -17.20
N CYS A 47 17.94 1.99 -16.43
CA CYS A 47 17.78 1.89 -14.98
C CYS A 47 18.09 3.22 -14.26
N LYS A 48 18.90 4.09 -14.87
CA LYS A 48 19.16 5.43 -14.33
C LYS A 48 17.90 6.28 -14.37
N GLU A 49 17.18 6.27 -15.48
CA GLU A 49 15.90 6.98 -15.62
C GLU A 49 14.87 6.50 -14.58
N LEU A 50 14.76 5.19 -14.36
CA LEU A 50 13.92 4.63 -13.29
C LEU A 50 14.35 5.10 -11.89
N ARG A 51 15.66 5.15 -11.62
CA ARG A 51 16.21 5.58 -10.33
C ARG A 51 15.91 7.06 -10.03
N GLU A 52 15.88 7.89 -11.05
CA GLU A 52 15.64 9.34 -10.97
C GLU A 52 14.14 9.68 -11.07
N ALA A 53 13.30 8.71 -11.45
CA ALA A 53 11.88 8.91 -11.62
C ALA A 53 11.20 9.24 -10.28
N LYS A 54 10.39 10.29 -10.28
CA LYS A 54 9.53 10.69 -9.16
C LYS A 54 8.15 10.09 -9.25
N VAL A 55 7.66 9.88 -10.46
CA VAL A 55 6.35 9.36 -10.77
C VAL A 55 6.51 8.19 -11.70
N VAL A 56 5.87 7.09 -11.35
CA VAL A 56 5.81 5.88 -12.17
C VAL A 56 4.36 5.44 -12.25
N GLU A 57 3.83 5.43 -13.46
CA GLU A 57 2.46 5.01 -13.77
C GLU A 57 2.50 3.85 -14.75
N TRP A 58 2.15 2.68 -14.27
CA TRP A 58 2.12 1.46 -15.04
C TRP A 58 0.70 0.94 -15.14
N HIS A 59 0.08 1.29 -16.26
CA HIS A 59 -1.25 0.85 -16.61
C HIS A 59 -1.14 -0.16 -17.76
N HIS A 60 -1.60 -1.38 -17.56
CA HIS A 60 -1.70 -2.41 -18.61
C HIS A 60 -0.39 -2.61 -19.41
N LYS A 61 0.75 -2.62 -18.71
CA LYS A 61 2.08 -2.86 -19.31
C LYS A 61 2.39 -4.34 -19.49
N SER A 62 1.42 -5.22 -19.23
CA SER A 62 1.57 -6.67 -19.28
C SER A 62 2.70 -7.17 -18.34
N LEU A 63 2.80 -6.57 -17.17
CA LEU A 63 3.69 -7.04 -16.14
C LEU A 63 3.19 -8.37 -15.61
N SER A 64 4.09 -9.34 -15.57
CA SER A 64 3.81 -10.65 -14.99
C SER A 64 4.01 -10.66 -13.48
N SER A 65 3.56 -11.74 -12.83
CA SER A 65 3.84 -11.99 -11.41
C SER A 65 5.35 -12.07 -11.10
N ASP A 66 6.21 -12.26 -12.10
CA ASP A 66 7.67 -12.31 -11.94
C ASP A 66 8.33 -10.93 -12.08
N ASP A 67 7.68 -9.98 -12.73
CA ASP A 67 8.18 -8.60 -12.87
C ASP A 67 8.01 -7.79 -11.56
N LEU A 68 6.92 -7.99 -10.84
CA LEU A 68 6.62 -7.24 -9.61
C LEU A 68 7.61 -7.49 -8.45
N PRO A 69 8.07 -8.73 -8.17
CA PRO A 69 9.10 -8.96 -7.16
C PRO A 69 10.40 -8.21 -7.45
N LEU A 70 10.76 -8.08 -8.74
CA LEU A 70 11.94 -7.34 -9.13
C LEU A 70 11.83 -5.86 -8.75
N LEU A 71 10.65 -5.25 -8.96
CA LEU A 71 10.38 -3.90 -8.50
C LEU A 71 10.52 -3.78 -6.97
N GLY A 72 10.00 -4.74 -6.22
CA GLY A 72 10.17 -4.79 -4.76
C GLY A 72 11.64 -4.82 -4.33
N THR A 73 12.45 -5.61 -5.03
CA THR A 73 13.91 -5.67 -4.82
C THR A 73 14.59 -4.33 -5.12
N LEU A 74 14.15 -3.65 -6.19
CA LEU A 74 14.65 -2.32 -6.56
C LEU A 74 14.18 -1.20 -5.61
N GLY A 75 13.18 -1.45 -4.77
CA GLY A 75 12.62 -0.44 -3.86
C GLY A 75 13.64 0.25 -2.96
N SER A 76 14.75 -0.40 -2.62
CA SER A 76 15.85 0.19 -1.85
C SER A 76 16.73 1.15 -2.66
N VAL A 77 16.68 1.08 -3.99
CA VAL A 77 17.50 1.88 -4.91
C VAL A 77 16.67 2.88 -5.75
N LEU A 78 15.42 3.09 -5.38
CA LEU A 78 14.51 4.09 -5.95
C LEU A 78 14.24 5.22 -4.95
N PRO A 79 15.24 6.03 -4.59
CA PRO A 79 15.13 7.00 -3.50
C PRO A 79 14.26 8.21 -3.86
N ALA A 80 14.08 8.49 -5.14
CA ALA A 80 13.35 9.65 -5.64
C ALA A 80 11.85 9.40 -5.89
N LEU A 81 11.40 8.14 -5.86
CA LEU A 81 10.05 7.77 -6.25
C LEU A 81 9.02 8.25 -5.23
N GLU A 82 8.19 9.19 -5.63
CA GLU A 82 7.14 9.82 -4.81
C GLU A 82 5.76 9.23 -5.07
N ARG A 83 5.48 8.80 -6.32
CA ARG A 83 4.18 8.22 -6.73
C ARG A 83 4.40 6.94 -7.53
N LEU A 84 3.67 5.90 -7.14
CA LEU A 84 3.65 4.62 -7.83
C LEU A 84 2.21 4.19 -8.08
N THR A 85 1.85 4.05 -9.34
CA THR A 85 0.58 3.46 -9.79
C THR A 85 0.86 2.17 -10.52
N LEU A 86 0.28 1.07 -10.04
CA LEU A 86 0.38 -0.26 -10.64
C LEU A 86 -1.03 -0.79 -10.89
N ILE A 87 -1.51 -0.66 -12.11
CA ILE A 87 -2.80 -1.19 -12.53
C ILE A 87 -2.53 -2.32 -13.52
N GLU A 88 -2.31 -3.52 -12.97
CA GLU A 88 -1.83 -4.64 -13.77
C GLU A 88 -2.57 -5.94 -13.44
N PRO A 89 -3.78 -6.15 -14.00
CA PRO A 89 -4.54 -7.38 -13.81
C PRO A 89 -3.79 -8.65 -14.25
N ALA A 90 -2.87 -8.51 -15.21
CA ALA A 90 -2.08 -9.63 -15.72
C ALA A 90 -1.03 -10.15 -14.72
N ALA A 91 -0.70 -9.37 -13.67
CA ALA A 91 0.19 -9.82 -12.61
C ALA A 91 -0.40 -10.96 -11.76
N GLY A 92 -1.72 -11.14 -11.82
CA GLY A 92 -2.42 -12.19 -11.08
C GLY A 92 -2.39 -12.00 -9.55
N PRO A 93 -2.99 -12.92 -8.79
CA PRO A 93 -3.13 -12.78 -7.34
C PRO A 93 -1.80 -12.80 -6.58
N ASP A 94 -0.78 -13.47 -7.13
CA ASP A 94 0.53 -13.57 -6.47
C ASP A 94 1.44 -12.36 -6.71
N GLY A 95 1.12 -11.50 -7.67
CA GLY A 95 2.00 -10.42 -8.10
C GLY A 95 2.28 -9.42 -6.99
N VAL A 96 1.23 -8.88 -6.35
CA VAL A 96 1.38 -7.92 -5.26
C VAL A 96 1.95 -8.58 -4.00
N GLN A 97 1.58 -9.84 -3.72
CA GLN A 97 2.18 -10.59 -2.63
C GLN A 97 3.70 -10.65 -2.78
N ARG A 98 4.21 -11.08 -3.92
CA ARG A 98 5.65 -11.19 -4.21
C ARG A 98 6.34 -9.83 -4.21
N LEU A 99 5.69 -8.76 -4.72
CA LEU A 99 6.18 -7.40 -4.61
C LEU A 99 6.42 -7.02 -3.15
N ALA A 100 5.40 -7.19 -2.32
CA ALA A 100 5.43 -6.81 -0.91
C ALA A 100 6.45 -7.63 -0.10
N GLU A 101 6.60 -8.93 -0.38
CA GLU A 101 7.60 -9.79 0.25
C GLU A 101 9.04 -9.29 0.01
N LYS A 102 9.29 -8.65 -1.13
CA LYS A 102 10.60 -8.10 -1.50
C LYS A 102 10.84 -6.69 -0.98
N LEU A 103 9.81 -5.98 -0.53
CA LEU A 103 9.99 -4.67 0.08
C LEU A 103 10.66 -4.80 1.46
N GLY A 104 11.91 -4.40 1.54
CA GLY A 104 12.69 -4.37 2.79
C GLY A 104 12.38 -3.16 3.67
N ALA A 105 13.02 -3.10 4.82
CA ALA A 105 12.95 -1.95 5.71
C ALA A 105 13.45 -0.69 5.01
N GLY A 106 12.68 0.39 5.10
CA GLY A 106 13.00 1.66 4.45
C GLY A 106 12.89 1.66 2.92
N ALA A 107 12.32 0.60 2.30
CA ALA A 107 12.10 0.59 0.86
C ALA A 107 11.16 1.71 0.44
N LEU A 108 11.42 2.29 -0.75
CA LEU A 108 10.68 3.41 -1.33
C LEU A 108 10.53 4.59 -0.34
N PRO A 109 11.64 5.17 0.11
CA PRO A 109 11.67 6.09 1.25
C PRO A 109 10.96 7.43 1.00
N ALA A 110 10.82 7.83 -0.27
CA ALA A 110 10.14 9.06 -0.66
C ALA A 110 8.68 8.85 -1.07
N LEU A 111 8.20 7.58 -1.14
CA LEU A 111 6.88 7.29 -1.66
C LEU A 111 5.79 7.84 -0.75
N THR A 112 4.95 8.70 -1.31
CA THR A 112 3.79 9.28 -0.65
C THR A 112 2.47 8.76 -1.20
N PHE A 113 2.46 8.26 -2.43
CA PHE A 113 1.27 7.80 -3.12
C PHE A 113 1.50 6.40 -3.71
N LEU A 114 0.69 5.43 -3.26
CA LEU A 114 0.66 4.07 -3.79
C LEU A 114 -0.75 3.74 -4.26
N ASP A 115 -0.86 3.39 -5.53
CA ASP A 115 -2.10 2.97 -6.14
C ASP A 115 -1.97 1.58 -6.75
N LEU A 116 -2.78 0.65 -6.25
CA LEU A 116 -2.86 -0.74 -6.69
C LEU A 116 -4.29 -1.12 -7.09
N HIS A 117 -5.15 -0.13 -7.39
CA HIS A 117 -6.53 -0.41 -7.72
C HIS A 117 -6.67 -1.37 -8.91
N SER A 118 -7.72 -2.14 -8.91
CA SER A 118 -8.00 -3.12 -9.98
C SER A 118 -6.86 -4.13 -10.23
N THR A 119 -5.84 -4.16 -9.37
CA THR A 119 -4.82 -5.20 -9.34
C THR A 119 -5.24 -6.25 -8.30
N HIS A 120 -5.17 -7.52 -8.65
CA HIS A 120 -5.64 -8.60 -7.76
C HIS A 120 -4.71 -8.72 -6.53
N VAL A 121 -5.02 -7.99 -5.46
CA VAL A 121 -4.25 -8.06 -4.19
C VAL A 121 -4.67 -9.27 -3.37
N GLY A 122 -5.98 -9.42 -3.15
CA GLY A 122 -6.54 -10.45 -2.31
C GLY A 122 -6.04 -10.42 -0.86
N ASP A 123 -6.42 -11.40 -0.06
CA ASP A 123 -6.02 -11.47 1.36
C ASP A 123 -4.53 -11.78 1.53
N ALA A 124 -3.97 -12.60 0.65
CA ALA A 124 -2.55 -12.94 0.69
C ALA A 124 -1.66 -11.72 0.38
N GLY A 125 -1.99 -10.96 -0.66
CA GLY A 125 -1.29 -9.72 -0.99
C GLY A 125 -1.44 -8.64 0.10
N ALA A 126 -2.63 -8.50 0.68
CA ALA A 126 -2.89 -7.59 1.80
C ALA A 126 -2.04 -7.97 3.04
N SER A 127 -1.96 -9.26 3.37
CA SER A 127 -1.12 -9.77 4.47
C SER A 127 0.37 -9.52 4.21
N ALA A 128 0.85 -9.76 2.99
CA ALA A 128 2.23 -9.48 2.61
C ALA A 128 2.56 -7.98 2.65
N LEU A 129 1.62 -7.13 2.20
CA LEU A 129 1.74 -5.67 2.31
C LEU A 129 1.79 -5.23 3.78
N ALA A 130 0.94 -5.80 4.64
CA ALA A 130 0.98 -5.56 6.08
C ALA A 130 2.36 -5.90 6.68
N ALA A 131 2.93 -7.04 6.30
CA ALA A 131 4.26 -7.45 6.73
C ALA A 131 5.36 -6.49 6.25
N ALA A 132 5.28 -6.01 4.99
CA ALA A 132 6.21 -5.03 4.45
C ALA A 132 6.15 -3.69 5.20
N LEU A 133 4.95 -3.17 5.42
CA LEU A 133 4.71 -1.95 6.21
C LEU A 133 5.20 -2.13 7.66
N GLY A 134 4.95 -3.31 8.24
CA GLY A 134 5.42 -3.66 9.58
C GLY A 134 6.95 -3.70 9.71
N ARG A 135 7.67 -4.00 8.63
CA ARG A 135 9.13 -3.91 8.54
C ARG A 135 9.63 -2.48 8.34
N GLY A 136 8.74 -1.50 8.18
CA GLY A 136 9.08 -0.09 7.95
C GLY A 136 9.29 0.27 6.48
N ALA A 137 8.73 -0.48 5.54
CA ALA A 137 8.63 -0.05 4.15
C ALA A 137 7.65 1.13 4.03
N LEU A 138 7.81 1.97 3.00
CA LEU A 138 6.92 3.09 2.68
C LEU A 138 6.72 4.08 3.85
N PRO A 139 7.78 4.58 4.50
CA PRO A 139 7.66 5.33 5.76
C PRO A 139 6.94 6.69 5.64
N ARG A 140 6.77 7.18 4.41
CA ARG A 140 6.11 8.48 4.12
C ARG A 140 4.76 8.36 3.43
N LEU A 141 4.19 7.13 3.37
CA LEU A 141 2.94 6.88 2.66
C LEU A 141 1.80 7.73 3.22
N LYS A 142 1.16 8.51 2.34
CA LYS A 142 0.02 9.39 2.64
C LYS A 142 -1.26 8.91 1.96
N PHE A 143 -1.15 8.42 0.72
CA PHE A 143 -2.27 8.03 -0.13
C PHE A 143 -2.13 6.55 -0.46
N LEU A 144 -3.08 5.74 -0.05
CA LEU A 144 -3.12 4.31 -0.34
C LEU A 144 -4.46 3.95 -1.01
N TYR A 145 -4.37 3.51 -2.27
CA TYR A 145 -5.51 3.12 -3.07
C TYR A 145 -5.46 1.61 -3.33
N LEU A 146 -6.44 0.91 -2.77
CA LEU A 146 -6.62 -0.54 -2.83
C LEU A 146 -8.07 -0.87 -3.23
N TYR A 147 -8.75 0.00 -3.96
CA TYR A 147 -10.13 -0.27 -4.34
C TYR A 147 -10.21 -1.32 -5.45
N SER A 148 -11.27 -2.13 -5.43
CA SER A 148 -11.50 -3.20 -6.41
C SER A 148 -10.31 -4.19 -6.51
N THR A 149 -9.79 -4.63 -5.36
CA THR A 149 -8.61 -5.49 -5.27
C THR A 149 -8.88 -6.87 -4.67
N ALA A 150 -10.15 -7.23 -4.46
CA ALA A 150 -10.62 -8.50 -3.91
C ALA A 150 -10.09 -8.80 -2.48
N ILE A 151 -9.89 -7.78 -1.66
CA ILE A 151 -9.52 -7.93 -0.25
C ILE A 151 -10.78 -8.28 0.56
N GLY A 152 -10.74 -9.39 1.29
CA GLY A 152 -11.77 -9.81 2.24
C GLY A 152 -11.47 -9.39 3.67
N ASP A 153 -12.29 -9.87 4.61
CA ASP A 153 -12.09 -9.60 6.04
C ASP A 153 -10.72 -10.05 6.54
N ALA A 154 -10.28 -11.25 6.17
CA ALA A 154 -8.98 -11.78 6.60
C ALA A 154 -7.83 -10.87 6.14
N GLY A 155 -7.88 -10.35 4.92
CA GLY A 155 -6.89 -9.43 4.37
C GLY A 155 -6.88 -8.10 5.11
N LEU A 156 -8.05 -7.50 5.37
CA LEU A 156 -8.15 -6.22 6.06
C LEU A 156 -7.78 -6.36 7.55
N VAL A 157 -8.16 -7.46 8.21
CA VAL A 157 -7.74 -7.77 9.59
C VAL A 157 -6.21 -7.86 9.68
N ALA A 158 -5.55 -8.50 8.71
CA ALA A 158 -4.09 -8.58 8.66
C ALA A 158 -3.44 -7.21 8.39
N LEU A 159 -4.05 -6.39 7.52
CA LEU A 159 -3.51 -5.10 7.10
C LEU A 159 -3.71 -4.00 8.16
N ALA A 160 -4.81 -4.02 8.90
CA ALA A 160 -5.21 -2.98 9.83
C ALA A 160 -4.15 -2.58 10.87
N PRO A 161 -3.43 -3.51 11.55
CA PRO A 161 -2.38 -3.13 12.50
C PRO A 161 -1.23 -2.34 11.87
N ALA A 162 -0.88 -2.64 10.63
CA ALA A 162 0.17 -1.93 9.91
C ALA A 162 -0.30 -0.54 9.46
N LEU A 163 -1.53 -0.42 8.95
CA LEU A 163 -2.12 0.88 8.57
C LEU A 163 -2.19 1.85 9.75
N ARG A 164 -2.57 1.35 10.93
CA ARG A 164 -2.64 2.17 12.16
C ARG A 164 -1.28 2.72 12.61
N ARG A 165 -0.18 2.09 12.19
CA ARG A 165 1.19 2.51 12.51
C ARG A 165 1.78 3.50 11.50
N LEU A 166 1.13 3.70 10.34
CA LEU A 166 1.61 4.64 9.34
C LEU A 166 1.46 6.08 9.85
N PRO A 167 2.57 6.82 10.04
CA PRO A 167 2.53 8.11 10.72
C PRO A 167 1.98 9.24 9.85
N ALA A 168 1.87 9.01 8.55
CA ALA A 168 1.53 10.03 7.58
C ALA A 168 0.29 9.71 6.73
N LEU A 169 -0.41 8.59 6.99
CA LEU A 169 -1.54 8.17 6.16
C LEU A 169 -2.71 9.16 6.30
N GLU A 170 -3.05 9.80 5.19
CA GLU A 170 -4.10 10.82 5.09
C GLU A 170 -5.31 10.31 4.31
N TYR A 171 -5.11 9.47 3.29
CA TYR A 171 -6.15 8.97 2.39
C TYR A 171 -6.08 7.45 2.29
N LEU A 172 -7.18 6.77 2.60
CA LEU A 172 -7.34 5.33 2.46
C LEU A 172 -8.57 5.03 1.61
N VAL A 173 -8.35 4.47 0.42
CA VAL A 173 -9.40 4.13 -0.54
C VAL A 173 -9.42 2.61 -0.70
N ILE A 174 -10.40 1.95 -0.09
CA ILE A 174 -10.53 0.50 -0.05
C ILE A 174 -11.94 0.02 -0.45
N GLY A 175 -12.72 0.87 -1.11
CA GLY A 175 -14.03 0.51 -1.66
C GLY A 175 -13.97 -0.59 -2.72
N GLY A 176 -15.13 -1.16 -3.08
CA GLY A 176 -15.21 -2.22 -4.09
C GLY A 176 -14.47 -3.50 -3.70
N ASN A 177 -14.38 -3.81 -2.41
CA ASN A 177 -13.72 -4.99 -1.86
C ASN A 177 -14.72 -5.91 -1.13
N LEU A 178 -14.27 -7.11 -0.74
CA LEU A 178 -15.11 -8.18 -0.21
C LEU A 178 -15.13 -8.22 1.34
N PHE A 179 -14.52 -7.25 2.00
CA PHE A 179 -14.56 -7.18 3.46
C PHE A 179 -15.88 -6.56 3.96
N GLY A 180 -16.28 -7.00 5.15
CA GLY A 180 -17.48 -6.54 5.83
C GLY A 180 -17.17 -5.92 7.19
N ASP A 181 -18.03 -6.24 8.15
CA ASP A 181 -18.02 -5.66 9.49
C ASP A 181 -16.78 -6.05 10.29
N GLU A 182 -16.24 -7.27 10.10
CA GLU A 182 -15.07 -7.76 10.83
C GLU A 182 -13.81 -7.00 10.40
N GLY A 183 -13.59 -6.85 9.09
CA GLY A 183 -12.46 -6.11 8.55
C GLY A 183 -12.49 -4.64 8.96
N LEU A 184 -13.67 -4.00 8.87
CA LEU A 184 -13.85 -2.62 9.30
C LEU A 184 -13.62 -2.47 10.81
N ALA A 185 -14.18 -3.35 11.63
CA ALA A 185 -13.97 -3.33 13.07
C ALA A 185 -12.48 -3.45 13.43
N ALA A 186 -11.72 -4.33 12.75
CA ALA A 186 -10.29 -4.45 12.93
C ALA A 186 -9.54 -3.17 12.56
N LEU A 187 -9.94 -2.48 11.48
CA LEU A 187 -9.31 -1.23 11.05
C LEU A 187 -9.43 -0.12 12.10
N VAL A 188 -10.61 0.01 12.72
CA VAL A 188 -10.91 1.07 13.69
C VAL A 188 -10.75 0.64 15.15
N ALA A 189 -10.37 -0.61 15.41
CA ALA A 189 -10.12 -1.12 16.75
C ALA A 189 -9.00 -0.35 17.44
N PRO A 190 -9.09 -0.11 18.74
CA PRO A 190 -7.96 0.41 19.50
C PRO A 190 -6.80 -0.60 19.44
N PRO A 191 -5.53 -0.15 19.43
CA PRO A 191 -4.41 -1.07 19.56
C PRO A 191 -4.55 -1.83 20.89
N PRO A 192 -4.15 -3.12 20.94
CA PRO A 192 -4.16 -3.86 22.19
C PRO A 192 -3.28 -3.12 23.21
N PRO A 193 -3.76 -2.91 24.43
CA PRO A 193 -2.95 -2.28 25.46
C PRO A 193 -1.70 -3.15 25.71
N PRO A 194 -0.52 -2.54 25.95
CA PRO A 194 0.61 -3.27 26.52
C PRO A 194 0.17 -3.93 27.83
N ALA A 195 0.73 -5.11 28.15
CA ALA A 195 0.26 -5.96 29.24
C ALA A 195 0.11 -5.23 30.59
N ASP A 196 0.84 -4.11 30.80
CA ASP A 196 0.90 -3.35 32.06
C ASP A 196 0.57 -1.85 31.91
N ALA A 197 -0.04 -1.42 30.79
CA ALA A 197 -0.36 0.00 30.58
C ALA A 197 -1.87 0.25 30.49
N PRO A 198 -2.35 1.45 30.92
CA PRO A 198 -3.73 1.85 30.68
C PRO A 198 -4.00 1.86 29.16
N PRO A 199 -5.26 1.64 28.73
CA PRO A 199 -5.63 1.65 27.31
C PRO A 199 -5.13 2.95 26.67
N PRO A 200 -4.53 2.87 25.48
CA PRO A 200 -4.02 4.05 24.80
C PRO A 200 -5.17 5.03 24.55
N THR A 201 -5.02 6.25 25.07
CA THR A 201 -5.94 7.36 24.86
C THR A 201 -5.73 8.06 23.53
N THR A 202 -4.73 7.61 22.75
CA THR A 202 -4.41 8.18 21.44
C THR A 202 -5.27 7.57 20.36
N GLY A 203 -5.92 8.43 19.57
CA GLY A 203 -6.77 8.01 18.44
C GLY A 203 -6.06 7.11 17.45
N VAL A 204 -6.81 6.21 16.84
CA VAL A 204 -6.36 5.33 15.76
C VAL A 204 -6.38 6.12 14.45
N LEU A 205 -5.39 5.94 13.58
CA LEU A 205 -5.31 6.61 12.27
C LEU A 205 -5.42 8.14 12.40
N THR A 206 -4.61 8.73 13.27
CA THR A 206 -4.74 10.12 13.75
C THR A 206 -4.64 11.19 12.67
N LYS A 207 -4.08 10.87 11.50
CA LYS A 207 -3.95 11.79 10.36
C LYS A 207 -4.86 11.47 9.19
N LEU A 208 -5.65 10.39 9.29
CA LEU A 208 -6.55 10.00 8.21
C LEU A 208 -7.66 11.04 8.05
N ARG A 209 -7.72 11.63 6.87
CA ARG A 209 -8.68 12.66 6.49
C ARG A 209 -9.81 12.11 5.63
N ARG A 210 -9.52 11.11 4.77
CA ARG A 210 -10.53 10.50 3.90
C ARG A 210 -10.48 8.99 3.97
N LEU A 211 -11.64 8.37 4.16
CA LEU A 211 -11.83 6.93 4.23
C LEU A 211 -12.97 6.51 3.28
N TYR A 212 -12.63 5.82 2.20
CA TYR A 212 -13.59 5.42 1.19
C TYR A 212 -13.84 3.92 1.23
N LEU A 213 -15.10 3.55 1.51
CA LEU A 213 -15.58 2.21 1.81
C LEU A 213 -16.76 1.80 0.90
N TRP A 214 -16.99 2.49 -0.21
CA TRP A 214 -18.11 2.21 -1.11
C TRP A 214 -18.08 0.77 -1.64
N ASP A 215 -19.26 0.21 -1.98
CA ASP A 215 -19.39 -1.12 -2.58
C ASP A 215 -18.60 -2.21 -1.82
N THR A 216 -18.73 -2.24 -0.48
CA THR A 216 -18.20 -3.29 0.40
C THR A 216 -19.32 -4.00 1.13
N GLU A 217 -19.02 -5.09 1.85
CA GLU A 217 -20.03 -5.91 2.56
C GLU A 217 -20.38 -5.38 3.96
N ILE A 218 -20.19 -4.07 4.21
CA ILE A 218 -20.46 -3.43 5.50
C ILE A 218 -21.95 -3.35 5.74
N THR A 219 -22.41 -3.89 6.88
CA THR A 219 -23.81 -3.84 7.33
C THR A 219 -24.04 -2.77 8.41
N ASP A 220 -25.24 -2.76 9.00
CA ASP A 220 -25.56 -1.90 10.13
C ASP A 220 -24.61 -2.12 11.31
N ALA A 221 -24.10 -3.33 11.50
CA ALA A 221 -23.14 -3.64 12.56
C ALA A 221 -21.79 -2.96 12.33
N GLY A 222 -21.32 -2.91 11.10
CA GLY A 222 -20.10 -2.17 10.73
C GLY A 222 -20.26 -0.66 10.91
N CYS A 223 -21.40 -0.11 10.50
CA CYS A 223 -21.73 1.30 10.75
C CYS A 223 -21.77 1.63 12.26
N ALA A 224 -22.32 0.73 13.07
CA ALA A 224 -22.33 0.89 14.52
C ALA A 224 -20.91 0.83 15.11
N ALA A 225 -20.06 -0.11 14.64
CA ALA A 225 -18.67 -0.21 15.04
C ALA A 225 -17.88 1.06 14.71
N LEU A 226 -18.11 1.64 13.52
CA LEU A 226 -17.48 2.88 13.09
C LEU A 226 -17.92 4.06 13.98
N ASN A 227 -19.22 4.20 14.26
CA ASN A 227 -19.73 5.22 15.17
C ASN A 227 -19.14 5.07 16.58
N ALA A 228 -19.08 3.84 17.10
CA ALA A 228 -18.46 3.58 18.41
C ALA A 228 -16.95 3.90 18.41
N ALA A 229 -16.26 3.75 17.28
CA ALA A 229 -14.87 4.15 17.13
C ALA A 229 -14.72 5.68 17.21
N PHE A 230 -15.56 6.44 16.53
CA PHE A 230 -15.59 7.91 16.63
C PHE A 230 -15.85 8.38 18.07
N ASP A 231 -16.78 7.74 18.79
CA ASP A 231 -17.09 8.08 20.19
C ASP A 231 -15.89 7.86 21.13
N ARG A 232 -14.99 6.92 20.78
CA ARG A 232 -13.73 6.69 21.48
C ARG A 232 -12.59 7.60 21.04
N GLY A 233 -12.84 8.52 20.10
CA GLY A 233 -11.82 9.42 19.56
C GLY A 233 -10.89 8.77 18.51
N ALA A 234 -11.31 7.67 17.89
CA ALA A 234 -10.62 7.16 16.70
C ALA A 234 -10.84 8.11 15.51
N LEU A 235 -9.88 8.13 14.58
CA LEU A 235 -9.99 8.91 13.35
C LEU A 235 -10.24 10.43 13.59
N PRO A 236 -9.50 11.10 14.49
CA PRO A 236 -9.81 12.46 14.93
C PRO A 236 -9.66 13.52 13.83
N ALA A 237 -8.93 13.21 12.76
CA ALA A 237 -8.73 14.12 11.63
C ALA A 237 -9.64 13.79 10.44
N LEU A 238 -10.57 12.83 10.57
CA LEU A 238 -11.41 12.41 9.46
C LEU A 238 -12.39 13.51 9.06
N GLU A 239 -12.34 13.89 7.80
CA GLU A 239 -13.15 14.95 7.18
C GLU A 239 -14.23 14.37 6.28
N ASP A 240 -13.96 13.19 5.69
CA ASP A 240 -14.85 12.60 4.71
C ASP A 240 -14.83 11.06 4.78
N VAL A 241 -16.02 10.45 4.68
CA VAL A 241 -16.20 9.01 4.59
C VAL A 241 -17.24 8.68 3.53
N SER A 242 -17.01 7.67 2.71
CA SER A 242 -17.98 7.20 1.73
C SER A 242 -18.43 5.78 2.04
N LEU A 243 -19.73 5.60 2.18
CA LEU A 243 -20.44 4.32 2.41
C LEU A 243 -21.48 4.07 1.30
N TYR A 244 -21.25 4.58 0.10
CA TYR A 244 -22.16 4.35 -1.02
C TYR A 244 -22.13 2.86 -1.41
N GLY A 245 -23.29 2.29 -1.76
CA GLY A 245 -23.38 0.91 -2.26
C GLY A 245 -23.15 -0.20 -1.23
N VAL A 246 -23.01 0.13 0.06
CA VAL A 246 -22.91 -0.90 1.13
C VAL A 246 -24.29 -1.47 1.47
N PRO A 247 -24.39 -2.74 1.95
CA PRO A 247 -25.66 -3.36 2.34
C PRO A 247 -26.29 -2.78 3.62
N ALA A 248 -25.60 -1.90 4.34
CA ALA A 248 -26.14 -1.22 5.52
C ALA A 248 -27.42 -0.42 5.20
N SER A 249 -28.33 -0.33 6.15
CA SER A 249 -29.55 0.45 6.04
C SER A 249 -29.27 1.95 5.85
N ALA A 250 -30.18 2.65 5.18
CA ALA A 250 -30.09 4.11 5.02
C ALA A 250 -30.01 4.85 6.36
N ALA A 251 -30.64 4.32 7.42
CA ALA A 251 -30.57 4.89 8.76
C ALA A 251 -29.16 4.74 9.36
N ALA A 252 -28.53 3.57 9.23
CA ALA A 252 -27.20 3.32 9.75
C ALA A 252 -26.13 4.15 9.03
N THR A 253 -26.18 4.21 7.69
CA THR A 253 -25.28 5.05 6.91
C THR A 253 -25.48 6.53 7.21
N ALA A 254 -26.72 7.01 7.30
CA ALA A 254 -27.03 8.39 7.67
C ALA A 254 -26.50 8.77 9.05
N ALA A 255 -26.53 7.84 10.03
CA ALA A 255 -26.00 8.09 11.38
C ALA A 255 -24.45 8.30 11.35
N VAL A 256 -23.74 7.60 10.48
CA VAL A 256 -22.30 7.83 10.25
C VAL A 256 -22.08 9.17 9.56
N MET A 257 -22.80 9.42 8.46
CA MET A 257 -22.63 10.63 7.63
C MET A 257 -23.03 11.93 8.37
N ALA A 258 -23.93 11.85 9.35
CA ALA A 258 -24.33 13.01 10.15
C ALA A 258 -23.18 13.67 10.91
N ARG A 259 -22.08 12.93 11.14
CA ARG A 259 -20.88 13.45 11.81
C ARG A 259 -20.01 14.34 10.91
N PHE A 260 -20.19 14.26 9.59
CA PHE A 260 -19.38 14.94 8.56
C PHE A 260 -20.18 16.02 7.81
N ARG A 261 -21.44 16.26 8.16
CA ARG A 261 -22.24 17.32 7.55
C ARG A 261 -21.74 18.68 8.02
N THR A 262 -20.88 19.31 7.22
CA THR A 262 -20.79 20.77 7.14
C THR A 262 -21.80 21.25 6.10
N ASP A 263 -22.38 22.45 6.30
CA ASP A 263 -23.51 23.02 5.52
C ASP A 263 -23.23 23.28 4.03
N GLU A 264 -22.15 22.80 3.48
CA GLU A 264 -21.80 22.94 2.05
C GLU A 264 -21.96 21.59 1.35
N GLY A 265 -22.96 21.53 0.44
CA GLY A 265 -23.27 20.35 -0.36
C GLY A 265 -22.07 19.86 -1.17
N TYR A 266 -21.58 18.68 -0.85
CA TYR A 266 -20.45 18.06 -1.52
C TYR A 266 -20.89 17.41 -2.84
N GLU A 267 -20.46 17.96 -3.97
CA GLU A 267 -20.53 17.31 -5.30
C GLU A 267 -19.42 16.27 -5.43
N TYR A 268 -19.76 15.00 -5.19
CA TYR A 268 -18.86 13.82 -5.23
C TYR A 268 -18.28 13.48 -6.63
N SER A 269 -18.61 14.21 -7.68
CA SER A 269 -18.45 13.74 -9.07
C SER A 269 -17.20 14.21 -9.82
N ARG A 270 -16.24 14.90 -9.23
CA ARG A 270 -15.17 15.56 -10.05
C ARG A 270 -13.72 15.24 -9.74
N GLU A 271 -13.36 14.53 -8.68
CA GLU A 271 -11.95 14.30 -8.33
C GLU A 271 -11.43 12.86 -8.54
N VAL A 272 -12.30 11.91 -8.76
CA VAL A 272 -11.90 10.57 -9.20
C VAL A 272 -12.12 10.56 -10.72
N GLY A 273 -11.09 10.94 -11.46
CA GLY A 273 -11.11 10.84 -12.92
C GLY A 273 -11.36 9.39 -13.33
N LEU A 274 -12.61 9.06 -13.67
CA LEU A 274 -13.02 7.90 -14.43
C LEU A 274 -12.96 8.24 -15.91
#